data_adf3474642b9f991464bbdff39300428
#
_entry.id   adf3474642b9f991464bbdff39300428
#
_cell.length_a   1.000
_cell.length_b   1.000
_cell.length_c   1.000
_cell.angle_alpha   90.00
_cell.angle_beta   90.00
_cell.angle_gamma   90.00
#
_symmetry.space_group_name_H-M   'P 1'
#
loop_
_entity.id
_entity.type
_entity.pdbx_description
1 polymer ?
#
loop_
_entity_poly.entity_id
_entity_poly.type
_entity_poly.pdbx_seq_one_letter_code
_entity_poly.pdbx_strand_id
1 'polypeptide(L)'
;DSISLSDVAGSFELSVSAIADVTSRDITVKEATAIMAAGNAPQSSILDVSDEADFVLAGVEESLVSTLGSVHAYDADLDQAIELSATGYVNAITFDGGQDFDDLSVFEASVATSDKIQPAIANYSITDSLPNITVAPAELLENADRYEIDSDIIGTLTVSEAVTYFEHDSYQSPTESGPDFVVVDSANDILEAQDNSSARTAMGDSLNVTASSGTLTVEESATIQGLSFFNASESSYDVVDGSSVIATAGDSALNIDGID
;
A
#
# COMPACT_ATOMS: atom_id res chain seq x y z
N ASP A 1 -20.90 12.51 -42.82
CA ASP A 1 -21.92 11.49 -42.51
C ASP A 1 -21.24 10.41 -41.67
N SER A 2 -21.50 10.38 -40.36
CA SER A 2 -21.01 9.38 -39.44
C SER A 2 -21.82 8.10 -39.58
N ILE A 3 -21.18 7.00 -39.96
CA ILE A 3 -21.82 5.68 -39.94
C ILE A 3 -21.61 5.14 -38.53
N SER A 4 -22.69 4.92 -37.76
CA SER A 4 -22.64 4.19 -36.50
C SER A 4 -22.49 2.70 -36.79
N LEU A 5 -21.43 2.06 -36.32
CA LEU A 5 -21.22 0.62 -36.44
C LEU A 5 -22.22 -0.20 -35.62
N SER A 6 -22.97 0.43 -34.69
CA SER A 6 -24.02 -0.21 -33.90
C SER A 6 -25.22 -0.70 -34.72
N ASP A 7 -25.41 -0.21 -35.96
CA ASP A 7 -26.56 -0.54 -36.80
C ASP A 7 -26.31 -1.69 -37.82
N VAL A 8 -25.15 -2.36 -37.75
CA VAL A 8 -24.76 -3.34 -38.75
C VAL A 8 -24.86 -4.76 -38.23
N ALA A 9 -26.08 -5.24 -38.07
CA ALA A 9 -26.39 -6.68 -37.97
C ALA A 9 -26.62 -7.26 -39.38
N GLY A 10 -25.67 -7.11 -40.29
CA GLY A 10 -25.78 -7.68 -41.63
C GLY A 10 -24.45 -7.49 -42.37
N SER A 11 -24.03 -8.51 -43.08
CA SER A 11 -22.77 -8.59 -43.84
C SER A 11 -22.38 -7.28 -44.56
N PHE A 12 -21.37 -6.61 -44.01
CA PHE A 12 -20.77 -5.43 -44.63
C PHE A 12 -19.38 -5.79 -45.20
N GLU A 13 -19.19 -5.63 -46.48
CA GLU A 13 -17.85 -5.50 -47.06
C GLU A 13 -17.38 -4.06 -46.79
N LEU A 14 -16.62 -3.84 -45.73
CA LEU A 14 -15.90 -2.59 -45.52
C LEU A 14 -14.81 -2.47 -46.59
N SER A 15 -14.90 -1.43 -47.43
CA SER A 15 -13.82 -1.13 -48.34
C SER A 15 -12.57 -0.65 -47.58
N VAL A 16 -11.34 -0.98 -48.07
CA VAL A 16 -10.07 -0.61 -47.43
C VAL A 16 -9.97 0.89 -47.12
N SER A 17 -10.67 1.76 -47.87
CA SER A 17 -10.75 3.20 -47.59
C SER A 17 -11.63 3.59 -46.41
N ALA A 18 -12.62 2.77 -46.04
CA ALA A 18 -13.45 3.02 -44.86
C ALA A 18 -12.74 2.62 -43.56
N ILE A 19 -11.79 1.68 -43.62
CA ILE A 19 -11.00 1.23 -42.47
C ILE A 19 -9.96 2.28 -42.05
N ALA A 20 -9.42 3.06 -42.98
CA ALA A 20 -8.49 4.14 -42.65
C ALA A 20 -9.12 5.26 -41.79
N ASP A 21 -10.44 5.40 -41.81
CA ASP A 21 -11.19 6.38 -41.01
C ASP A 21 -11.59 5.83 -39.62
N VAL A 22 -11.52 4.51 -39.40
CA VAL A 22 -11.83 3.86 -38.11
C VAL A 22 -10.68 4.00 -37.11
N THR A 23 -9.45 4.24 -37.58
CA THR A 23 -8.26 4.42 -36.72
C THR A 23 -8.26 5.66 -35.84
N SER A 24 -9.28 6.53 -35.96
CA SER A 24 -9.43 7.73 -35.15
C SER A 24 -10.59 7.66 -34.14
N ARG A 25 -11.22 6.50 -33.95
CA ARG A 25 -12.36 6.33 -33.03
C ARG A 25 -12.09 5.15 -32.12
N ASP A 26 -12.30 5.40 -30.83
CA ASP A 26 -12.41 4.33 -29.85
C ASP A 26 -13.56 3.40 -30.22
N ILE A 27 -13.28 2.10 -30.33
CA ILE A 27 -14.25 1.07 -30.64
C ILE A 27 -14.46 0.17 -29.43
N THR A 28 -15.61 -0.49 -29.36
CA THR A 28 -15.87 -1.48 -28.30
C THR A 28 -15.10 -2.79 -28.55
N VAL A 29 -14.91 -3.59 -27.51
CA VAL A 29 -14.33 -4.95 -27.61
C VAL A 29 -15.11 -5.79 -28.64
N LYS A 30 -16.43 -5.69 -28.64
CA LYS A 30 -17.30 -6.41 -29.59
C LYS A 30 -17.05 -5.99 -31.03
N GLU A 31 -16.87 -4.69 -31.29
CA GLU A 31 -16.55 -4.16 -32.62
C GLU A 31 -15.16 -4.61 -33.07
N ALA A 32 -14.14 -4.53 -32.19
CA ALA A 32 -12.80 -5.00 -32.46
C ALA A 32 -12.79 -6.49 -32.84
N THR A 33 -13.51 -7.33 -32.08
CA THR A 33 -13.66 -8.76 -32.35
C THR A 33 -14.33 -9.01 -33.71
N ALA A 34 -15.38 -8.25 -34.04
CA ALA A 34 -16.04 -8.37 -35.34
C ALA A 34 -15.14 -7.98 -36.52
N ILE A 35 -14.32 -6.93 -36.38
CA ILE A 35 -13.34 -6.51 -37.39
C ILE A 35 -12.31 -7.61 -37.62
N MET A 36 -11.81 -8.24 -36.56
CA MET A 36 -10.86 -9.34 -36.66
C MET A 36 -11.47 -10.58 -37.31
N ALA A 37 -12.69 -10.95 -36.93
CA ALA A 37 -13.41 -12.10 -37.48
C ALA A 37 -13.71 -11.94 -38.98
N ALA A 38 -13.90 -10.72 -39.43
CA ALA A 38 -14.13 -10.44 -40.88
C ALA A 38 -12.89 -10.66 -41.76
N GLY A 39 -11.72 -10.91 -41.18
CA GLY A 39 -10.47 -11.18 -41.90
C GLY A 39 -9.92 -9.97 -42.68
N ASN A 40 -10.54 -8.83 -42.54
CA ASN A 40 -10.22 -7.57 -43.22
C ASN A 40 -9.40 -6.60 -42.39
N ALA A 41 -8.93 -7.01 -41.20
CA ALA A 41 -8.06 -6.15 -40.40
C ALA A 41 -6.75 -5.93 -41.18
N PRO A 42 -6.41 -4.67 -41.52
CA PRO A 42 -5.13 -4.39 -42.16
C PRO A 42 -4.02 -4.86 -41.20
N GLN A 43 -2.99 -5.54 -41.74
CA GLN A 43 -1.86 -6.08 -40.95
C GLN A 43 -1.06 -5.02 -40.17
N SER A 44 -1.42 -3.75 -40.30
CA SER A 44 -0.78 -2.62 -39.63
C SER A 44 -1.78 -1.74 -38.82
N SER A 45 -3.03 -2.11 -38.69
CA SER A 45 -4.03 -1.30 -37.97
C SER A 45 -3.96 -1.61 -36.48
N ILE A 46 -3.59 -0.62 -35.74
CA ILE A 46 -3.69 -0.59 -34.29
C ILE A 46 -5.12 -0.14 -33.97
N LEU A 47 -5.86 -0.99 -33.27
CA LEU A 47 -7.23 -0.68 -32.85
C LEU A 47 -7.19 -0.09 -31.43
N ASP A 48 -7.71 1.10 -31.27
CA ASP A 48 -7.94 1.70 -29.97
C ASP A 48 -9.33 1.26 -29.45
N VAL A 49 -9.37 0.63 -28.28
CA VAL A 49 -10.58 0.08 -27.68
C VAL A 49 -10.94 0.89 -26.44
N SER A 50 -12.20 1.28 -26.32
CA SER A 50 -12.77 1.87 -25.11
C SER A 50 -14.11 1.19 -24.82
N ASP A 51 -14.21 0.49 -23.67
CA ASP A 51 -15.41 -0.25 -23.28
C ASP A 51 -15.56 -0.30 -21.76
N GLU A 52 -16.74 -0.69 -21.27
CA GLU A 52 -16.95 -0.94 -19.85
C GLU A 52 -15.99 -2.06 -19.38
N ALA A 53 -15.55 -1.95 -18.12
CA ALA A 53 -14.57 -2.87 -17.52
C ALA A 53 -14.98 -4.34 -17.67
N ASP A 54 -16.25 -4.65 -17.46
CA ASP A 54 -16.81 -5.99 -17.62
C ASP A 54 -16.60 -6.55 -19.04
N PHE A 55 -16.81 -5.72 -20.06
CA PHE A 55 -16.65 -6.16 -21.45
C PHE A 55 -15.19 -6.29 -21.85
N VAL A 56 -14.30 -5.46 -21.28
CA VAL A 56 -12.86 -5.58 -21.49
C VAL A 56 -12.35 -6.88 -20.87
N LEU A 57 -12.72 -7.18 -19.62
CA LEU A 57 -12.34 -8.41 -18.92
C LEU A 57 -12.86 -9.68 -19.60
N ALA A 58 -14.12 -9.66 -20.02
CA ALA A 58 -14.77 -10.83 -20.61
C ALA A 58 -14.42 -11.07 -22.08
N GLY A 59 -14.05 -10.04 -22.82
CA GLY A 59 -14.04 -10.09 -24.29
C GLY A 59 -12.68 -9.91 -24.96
N VAL A 60 -11.63 -9.49 -24.24
CA VAL A 60 -10.29 -9.35 -24.85
C VAL A 60 -9.55 -10.68 -24.79
N GLU A 61 -9.67 -11.43 -25.87
CA GLU A 61 -8.92 -12.69 -26.05
C GLU A 61 -7.46 -12.42 -26.45
N GLU A 62 -6.56 -13.36 -26.16
CA GLU A 62 -5.14 -13.29 -26.50
C GLU A 62 -4.88 -13.02 -27.98
N SER A 63 -5.74 -13.55 -28.86
CA SER A 63 -5.70 -13.34 -30.30
C SER A 63 -5.94 -11.87 -30.70
N LEU A 64 -6.71 -11.13 -29.91
CA LEU A 64 -7.02 -9.73 -30.15
C LEU A 64 -5.90 -8.81 -29.65
N VAL A 65 -5.23 -9.15 -28.55
CA VAL A 65 -4.21 -8.33 -27.89
C VAL A 65 -3.12 -7.85 -28.85
N SER A 66 -2.68 -8.71 -29.77
CA SER A 66 -1.63 -8.36 -30.75
C SER A 66 -2.01 -7.28 -31.77
N THR A 67 -3.30 -6.95 -31.87
CA THR A 67 -3.86 -5.96 -32.80
C THR A 67 -4.35 -4.69 -32.12
N LEU A 68 -4.33 -4.67 -30.76
CA LEU A 68 -4.73 -3.51 -29.99
C LEU A 68 -3.60 -2.48 -29.92
N GLY A 69 -3.95 -1.21 -30.05
CA GLY A 69 -3.06 -0.08 -29.82
C GLY A 69 -3.15 0.39 -28.39
N SER A 70 -4.31 0.84 -28.00
CA SER A 70 -4.65 1.22 -26.64
C SER A 70 -5.95 0.55 -26.20
N VAL A 71 -6.04 0.23 -24.92
CA VAL A 71 -7.29 -0.25 -24.29
C VAL A 71 -7.59 0.61 -23.10
N HIS A 72 -8.77 1.24 -23.14
CA HIS A 72 -9.33 1.98 -22.04
C HIS A 72 -10.56 1.25 -21.51
N ALA A 73 -10.52 0.87 -20.23
CA ALA A 73 -11.64 0.31 -19.50
C ALA A 73 -12.27 1.40 -18.63
N TYR A 74 -13.57 1.63 -18.77
CA TYR A 74 -14.27 2.61 -17.96
C TYR A 74 -15.33 1.96 -17.07
N ASP A 75 -15.85 2.72 -16.10
CA ASP A 75 -16.82 2.27 -15.09
C ASP A 75 -16.33 1.03 -14.30
N ALA A 76 -15.01 0.97 -14.01
CA ALA A 76 -14.41 -0.11 -13.22
C ALA A 76 -14.69 0.08 -11.72
N ASP A 77 -14.95 -0.98 -11.02
CA ASP A 77 -14.76 -1.05 -9.58
C ASP A 77 -13.29 -1.37 -9.23
N LEU A 78 -12.95 -1.39 -7.94
CA LEU A 78 -11.57 -1.62 -7.50
C LEU A 78 -11.08 -3.02 -7.85
N ASP A 79 -11.91 -4.06 -7.68
CA ASP A 79 -11.56 -5.44 -8.00
C ASP A 79 -11.27 -5.60 -9.48
N GLN A 80 -12.12 -5.00 -10.33
CA GLN A 80 -11.92 -4.97 -11.77
C GLN A 80 -10.66 -4.20 -12.16
N ALA A 81 -10.37 -3.08 -11.51
CA ALA A 81 -9.16 -2.30 -11.75
C ALA A 81 -7.89 -3.10 -11.39
N ILE A 82 -7.92 -3.88 -10.30
CA ILE A 82 -6.86 -4.80 -9.92
C ILE A 82 -6.64 -5.85 -11.02
N GLU A 83 -7.69 -6.50 -11.47
CA GLU A 83 -7.62 -7.52 -12.52
C GLU A 83 -7.12 -6.93 -13.84
N LEU A 84 -7.67 -5.80 -14.27
CA LEU A 84 -7.27 -5.08 -15.49
C LEU A 84 -5.83 -4.58 -15.44
N SER A 85 -5.38 -4.05 -14.31
CA SER A 85 -4.01 -3.55 -14.17
C SER A 85 -2.96 -4.65 -14.25
N ALA A 86 -3.31 -5.88 -13.88
CA ALA A 86 -2.46 -7.05 -14.03
C ALA A 86 -2.33 -7.51 -15.50
N THR A 87 -3.24 -7.08 -16.38
CA THR A 87 -3.16 -7.37 -17.80
C THR A 87 -2.09 -6.51 -18.47
N GLY A 88 -1.34 -7.10 -19.41
CA GLY A 88 -0.31 -6.37 -20.14
C GLY A 88 -0.83 -5.46 -21.25
N TYR A 89 -2.13 -5.47 -21.54
CA TYR A 89 -2.73 -4.78 -22.67
C TYR A 89 -3.58 -3.56 -22.31
N VAL A 90 -4.02 -3.41 -21.05
CA VAL A 90 -4.80 -2.24 -20.63
C VAL A 90 -3.89 -1.05 -20.34
N ASN A 91 -4.20 0.08 -20.95
CA ASN A 91 -3.43 1.31 -20.88
C ASN A 91 -4.07 2.35 -19.96
N ALA A 92 -5.40 2.36 -19.87
CA ALA A 92 -6.13 3.30 -19.03
C ALA A 92 -7.33 2.62 -18.38
N ILE A 93 -7.60 2.99 -17.13
CA ILE A 93 -8.74 2.54 -16.34
C ILE A 93 -9.40 3.77 -15.74
N THR A 94 -10.73 3.88 -15.89
CA THR A 94 -11.52 4.91 -15.22
C THR A 94 -12.48 4.24 -14.25
N PHE A 95 -12.44 4.68 -13.00
CA PHE A 95 -13.35 4.18 -11.98
C PHE A 95 -14.79 4.67 -12.18
N ASP A 96 -15.75 3.87 -11.72
CA ASP A 96 -17.12 4.31 -11.51
C ASP A 96 -17.13 5.52 -10.55
N GLY A 97 -17.96 6.52 -10.86
CA GLY A 97 -18.03 7.77 -10.10
C GLY A 97 -18.53 7.66 -8.65
N GLY A 98 -18.90 6.46 -8.20
CA GLY A 98 -19.33 6.16 -6.84
C GLY A 98 -18.32 5.36 -6.02
N GLN A 99 -17.11 5.09 -6.55
CA GLN A 99 -16.10 4.29 -5.86
C GLN A 99 -15.58 5.01 -4.61
N ASP A 100 -15.55 4.28 -3.51
CA ASP A 100 -14.94 4.70 -2.25
C ASP A 100 -13.48 4.19 -2.20
N PHE A 101 -12.57 5.07 -1.77
CA PHE A 101 -11.14 4.80 -1.65
C PHE A 101 -10.66 4.92 -0.20
N ASP A 102 -11.59 4.80 0.75
CA ASP A 102 -11.25 4.71 2.17
C ASP A 102 -10.84 3.29 2.56
N ASP A 103 -9.90 3.20 3.48
CA ASP A 103 -9.43 1.95 4.10
C ASP A 103 -8.88 0.90 3.12
N LEU A 104 -8.19 1.37 2.07
CA LEU A 104 -7.52 0.50 1.10
C LEU A 104 -6.34 -0.24 1.74
N SER A 105 -6.10 -1.47 1.35
CA SER A 105 -4.80 -2.10 1.59
C SER A 105 -3.68 -1.38 0.80
N VAL A 106 -2.43 -1.57 1.19
CA VAL A 106 -1.26 -1.04 0.46
C VAL A 106 -1.28 -1.48 -1.01
N PHE A 107 -1.69 -2.73 -1.26
CA PHE A 107 -1.80 -3.24 -2.62
C PHE A 107 -2.89 -2.54 -3.43
N GLU A 108 -4.10 -2.39 -2.88
CA GLU A 108 -5.21 -1.70 -3.52
C GLU A 108 -4.89 -0.23 -3.79
N ALA A 109 -4.33 0.47 -2.82
CA ALA A 109 -3.89 1.86 -2.97
C ALA A 109 -2.81 1.99 -4.07
N SER A 110 -1.88 1.05 -4.16
CA SER A 110 -0.86 1.01 -5.22
C SER A 110 -1.46 0.85 -6.62
N VAL A 111 -2.51 0.04 -6.75
CA VAL A 111 -3.25 -0.08 -8.02
C VAL A 111 -4.04 1.20 -8.30
N ALA A 112 -4.80 1.69 -7.31
CA ALA A 112 -5.67 2.85 -7.44
C ALA A 112 -4.92 4.15 -7.79
N THR A 113 -3.63 4.26 -7.40
CA THR A 113 -2.76 5.40 -7.71
C THR A 113 -1.82 5.17 -8.88
N SER A 114 -1.92 4.03 -9.56
CA SER A 114 -1.05 3.70 -10.70
C SER A 114 -1.26 4.61 -11.90
N ASP A 115 -0.25 4.70 -12.77
CA ASP A 115 -0.30 5.48 -14.01
C ASP A 115 -1.43 5.08 -14.97
N LYS A 116 -1.99 3.88 -14.79
CA LYS A 116 -3.12 3.39 -15.58
C LYS A 116 -4.45 4.02 -15.18
N ILE A 117 -4.57 4.54 -13.96
CA ILE A 117 -5.80 5.14 -13.45
C ILE A 117 -5.95 6.57 -13.95
N GLN A 118 -7.07 6.85 -14.60
CA GLN A 118 -7.37 8.16 -15.20
C GLN A 118 -8.83 8.57 -14.94
N PRO A 119 -9.10 9.72 -14.31
CA PRO A 119 -8.11 10.62 -13.70
C PRO A 119 -7.40 9.98 -12.49
N ALA A 120 -6.20 10.45 -12.17
CA ALA A 120 -5.50 10.03 -10.97
C ALA A 120 -6.35 10.32 -9.72
N ILE A 121 -6.34 9.37 -8.79
CA ILE A 121 -7.04 9.53 -7.51
C ILE A 121 -6.23 10.47 -6.63
N ALA A 122 -6.90 11.45 -6.06
CA ALA A 122 -6.28 12.48 -5.22
C ALA A 122 -6.50 12.22 -3.72
N ASN A 123 -7.57 11.52 -3.36
CA ASN A 123 -7.96 11.29 -1.98
C ASN A 123 -8.15 9.79 -1.76
N TYR A 124 -7.43 9.22 -0.81
CA TYR A 124 -7.54 7.83 -0.39
C TYR A 124 -6.99 7.65 1.02
N SER A 125 -7.44 6.63 1.71
CA SER A 125 -6.84 6.21 2.97
C SER A 125 -6.37 4.76 2.91
N ILE A 126 -5.39 4.43 3.75
CA ILE A 126 -4.80 3.09 3.80
C ILE A 126 -5.01 2.50 5.18
N THR A 127 -5.50 1.25 5.21
CA THR A 127 -5.53 0.42 6.42
C THR A 127 -4.96 -0.95 6.06
N ASP A 128 -3.81 -1.30 6.63
CA ASP A 128 -3.16 -2.58 6.34
C ASP A 128 -2.30 -3.05 7.52
N SER A 129 -1.88 -4.30 7.45
CA SER A 129 -0.99 -4.88 8.45
C SER A 129 0.37 -4.16 8.48
N LEU A 130 1.01 -4.14 9.65
CA LEU A 130 2.32 -3.53 9.81
C LEU A 130 3.36 -4.03 8.78
N PRO A 131 3.48 -5.34 8.49
CA PRO A 131 4.42 -5.82 7.47
C PRO A 131 4.20 -5.21 6.08
N ASN A 132 2.94 -4.95 5.69
CA ASN A 132 2.61 -4.35 4.41
C ASN A 132 2.90 -2.84 4.42
N ILE A 133 2.57 -2.15 5.50
CA ILE A 133 2.90 -0.73 5.68
C ILE A 133 4.43 -0.50 5.64
N THR A 134 5.22 -1.38 6.28
CA THR A 134 6.69 -1.23 6.34
C THR A 134 7.38 -1.35 4.99
N VAL A 135 6.79 -2.07 4.05
CA VAL A 135 7.35 -2.25 2.69
C VAL A 135 6.66 -1.36 1.65
N ALA A 136 5.65 -0.59 2.04
CA ALA A 136 4.94 0.31 1.15
C ALA A 136 5.89 1.40 0.62
N PRO A 137 5.71 1.84 -0.64
CA PRO A 137 6.42 3.02 -1.14
C PRO A 137 6.13 4.24 -0.25
N ALA A 138 7.18 4.96 0.17
CA ALA A 138 7.00 6.13 1.02
C ALA A 138 6.05 7.17 0.40
N GLU A 139 6.18 7.41 -0.90
CA GLU A 139 5.30 8.32 -1.66
C GLU A 139 3.82 7.91 -1.59
N LEU A 140 3.52 6.61 -1.53
CA LEU A 140 2.15 6.11 -1.39
C LEU A 140 1.56 6.49 -0.02
N LEU A 141 2.34 6.35 1.05
CA LEU A 141 1.93 6.72 2.40
C LEU A 141 1.85 8.23 2.60
N GLU A 142 2.81 8.99 2.03
CA GLU A 142 2.85 10.45 2.11
C GLU A 142 1.68 11.13 1.39
N ASN A 143 1.18 10.54 0.30
CA ASN A 143 0.07 11.09 -0.48
C ASN A 143 -1.30 10.60 0.00
N ALA A 144 -1.38 9.64 0.90
CA ALA A 144 -2.63 9.24 1.53
C ALA A 144 -3.16 10.34 2.45
N ASP A 145 -4.48 10.55 2.48
CA ASP A 145 -5.11 11.45 3.44
C ASP A 145 -4.87 11.00 4.89
N ARG A 146 -4.82 9.70 5.08
CA ARG A 146 -4.43 9.02 6.33
C ARG A 146 -3.94 7.61 6.04
N TYR A 147 -3.14 7.05 6.93
CA TYR A 147 -2.93 5.61 7.00
C TYR A 147 -2.95 5.11 8.45
N GLU A 148 -3.42 3.89 8.61
CA GLU A 148 -3.55 3.20 9.89
C GLU A 148 -2.95 1.81 9.80
N ILE A 149 -2.41 1.31 10.92
CA ILE A 149 -2.00 -0.09 11.04
C ILE A 149 -3.21 -0.88 11.52
N ASP A 150 -3.57 -1.95 10.80
CA ASP A 150 -4.68 -2.83 11.19
C ASP A 150 -4.40 -3.49 12.55
N SER A 151 -5.29 -3.26 13.51
CA SER A 151 -5.16 -3.70 14.91
C SER A 151 -5.32 -5.21 15.13
N ASP A 152 -5.77 -5.96 14.14
CA ASP A 152 -5.97 -7.40 14.29
C ASP A 152 -4.65 -8.17 14.39
N ILE A 153 -3.52 -7.53 14.03
CA ILE A 153 -2.18 -8.13 14.08
C ILE A 153 -1.21 -7.16 14.76
N ILE A 154 -0.94 -7.40 16.06
CA ILE A 154 0.08 -6.64 16.78
C ILE A 154 1.45 -6.85 16.10
N GLY A 155 1.97 -5.78 15.52
CA GLY A 155 3.28 -5.78 14.87
C GLY A 155 4.40 -5.42 15.84
N THR A 156 5.64 -5.70 15.43
CA THR A 156 6.86 -5.34 16.18
C THR A 156 7.69 -4.38 15.35
N LEU A 157 8.04 -3.23 15.91
CA LEU A 157 8.89 -2.21 15.32
C LEU A 157 10.15 -1.99 16.16
N THR A 158 11.24 -1.62 15.53
CA THR A 158 12.36 -0.96 16.20
C THR A 158 11.99 0.50 16.52
N VAL A 159 12.75 1.13 17.40
CA VAL A 159 12.57 2.57 17.69
C VAL A 159 12.65 3.41 16.41
N SER A 160 13.62 3.13 15.54
CA SER A 160 13.83 3.87 14.30
C SER A 160 12.66 3.72 13.32
N GLU A 161 12.11 2.52 13.18
CA GLU A 161 10.93 2.26 12.36
C GLU A 161 9.71 2.99 12.93
N ALA A 162 9.46 2.89 14.23
CA ALA A 162 8.36 3.59 14.87
C ALA A 162 8.42 5.10 14.63
N VAL A 163 9.61 5.73 14.78
CA VAL A 163 9.80 7.15 14.48
C VAL A 163 9.45 7.46 13.04
N THR A 164 9.90 6.64 12.10
CA THR A 164 9.64 6.87 10.67
C THR A 164 8.14 6.94 10.37
N TYR A 165 7.33 6.07 10.97
CA TYR A 165 5.88 6.08 10.77
C TYR A 165 5.19 7.25 11.47
N PHE A 166 5.62 7.61 12.66
CA PHE A 166 5.03 8.72 13.44
C PHE A 166 5.40 10.11 12.91
N GLU A 167 6.47 10.25 12.17
CA GLU A 167 6.85 11.53 11.54
C GLU A 167 6.06 11.85 10.27
N HIS A 168 5.29 10.89 9.73
CA HIS A 168 4.38 11.15 8.61
C HIS A 168 3.10 11.84 9.10
N ASP A 169 2.81 13.00 8.53
CA ASP A 169 1.59 13.78 8.87
C ASP A 169 0.29 12.99 8.62
N SER A 170 0.35 11.98 7.75
CA SER A 170 -0.79 11.13 7.37
C SER A 170 -1.02 9.95 8.34
N TYR A 171 -0.09 9.67 9.28
CA TYR A 171 -0.29 8.60 10.25
C TYR A 171 -1.39 8.97 11.25
N GLN A 172 -2.35 8.09 11.43
CA GLN A 172 -3.34 8.19 12.50
C GLN A 172 -3.27 6.93 13.36
N SER A 173 -3.03 7.14 14.66
CA SER A 173 -3.18 6.05 15.63
C SER A 173 -4.66 5.68 15.71
N PRO A 174 -5.02 4.39 15.66
CA PRO A 174 -6.40 3.95 15.76
C PRO A 174 -6.98 4.43 17.10
N THR A 175 -7.94 5.32 17.02
CA THR A 175 -8.49 6.05 18.20
C THR A 175 -9.38 5.19 19.07
N GLU A 176 -9.83 4.03 18.61
CA GLU A 176 -10.81 3.19 19.32
C GLU A 176 -10.23 1.91 19.93
N SER A 177 -9.12 1.39 19.43
CA SER A 177 -8.55 0.10 19.84
C SER A 177 -7.26 0.23 20.68
N GLY A 178 -6.67 1.40 20.75
CA GLY A 178 -5.34 1.58 21.32
C GLY A 178 -4.22 1.35 20.32
N PRO A 179 -2.95 1.36 20.75
CA PRO A 179 -1.80 1.18 19.88
C PRO A 179 -1.74 -0.25 19.31
N ASP A 180 -1.30 -0.36 18.04
CA ASP A 180 -1.35 -1.62 17.26
C ASP A 180 0.01 -2.28 17.13
N PHE A 181 1.02 -1.77 17.80
CA PHE A 181 2.37 -2.31 17.71
C PHE A 181 3.09 -2.27 19.06
N VAL A 182 4.10 -3.10 19.17
CA VAL A 182 5.08 -3.07 20.25
C VAL A 182 6.43 -2.59 19.71
N VAL A 183 7.20 -1.87 20.52
CA VAL A 183 8.58 -1.53 20.19
C VAL A 183 9.52 -2.52 20.83
N VAL A 184 10.35 -3.16 20.02
CA VAL A 184 11.41 -4.08 20.48
C VAL A 184 12.74 -3.66 19.88
N ASP A 185 13.66 -3.23 20.74
CA ASP A 185 14.98 -2.77 20.31
C ASP A 185 16.07 -3.12 21.35
N SER A 186 17.30 -2.72 21.10
CA SER A 186 18.34 -2.82 22.13
C SER A 186 18.09 -1.82 23.25
N ALA A 187 18.49 -2.14 24.46
CA ALA A 187 18.39 -1.23 25.60
C ALA A 187 19.14 0.11 25.35
N ASN A 188 20.23 0.04 24.60
CA ASN A 188 21.03 1.21 24.24
C ASN A 188 20.27 2.15 23.27
N ASP A 189 19.60 1.58 22.26
CA ASP A 189 18.80 2.36 21.29
C ASP A 189 17.57 2.99 21.96
N ILE A 190 16.90 2.26 22.86
CA ILE A 190 15.81 2.78 23.67
C ILE A 190 16.27 3.92 24.57
N LEU A 191 17.45 3.78 25.20
CA LEU A 191 18.03 4.81 26.05
C LEU A 191 18.38 6.08 25.25
N GLU A 192 19.02 5.92 24.08
CA GLU A 192 19.36 7.06 23.21
C GLU A 192 18.09 7.77 22.70
N ALA A 193 17.09 7.01 22.36
CA ALA A 193 15.82 7.52 21.83
C ALA A 193 15.03 8.36 22.83
N GLN A 194 15.18 8.14 24.13
CA GLN A 194 14.44 8.91 25.14
C GLN A 194 14.70 10.43 25.10
N ASP A 195 15.86 10.84 24.60
CA ASP A 195 16.23 12.25 24.47
C ASP A 195 15.69 12.90 23.18
N ASN A 196 15.17 12.09 22.25
CA ASN A 196 14.50 12.51 21.02
C ASN A 196 12.99 12.59 21.24
N SER A 197 12.39 13.77 20.99
CA SER A 197 10.96 14.00 21.22
C SER A 197 10.06 13.11 20.33
N SER A 198 10.40 12.93 19.04
CA SER A 198 9.63 12.07 18.12
C SER A 198 9.71 10.61 18.54
N ALA A 199 10.93 10.12 18.85
CA ALA A 199 11.10 8.74 19.30
C ALA A 199 10.37 8.46 20.63
N ARG A 200 10.38 9.42 21.53
CA ARG A 200 9.70 9.32 22.80
C ARG A 200 8.16 9.29 22.61
N THR A 201 7.64 10.08 21.69
CA THR A 201 6.21 10.04 21.32
C THR A 201 5.87 8.69 20.70
N ALA A 202 6.64 8.22 19.71
CA ALA A 202 6.41 6.95 19.05
C ALA A 202 6.44 5.76 20.04
N MET A 203 7.42 5.74 20.95
CA MET A 203 7.46 4.74 22.02
C MET A 203 6.28 4.84 23.01
N GLY A 204 5.86 6.06 23.32
CA GLY A 204 4.74 6.34 24.25
C GLY A 204 3.38 5.92 23.68
N ASP A 205 3.25 5.94 22.35
CA ASP A 205 2.05 5.53 21.62
C ASP A 205 2.06 4.03 21.25
N SER A 206 3.12 3.27 21.58
CA SER A 206 3.15 1.81 21.44
C SER A 206 2.41 1.11 22.59
N LEU A 207 2.00 -0.15 22.38
CA LEU A 207 1.45 -1.01 23.46
C LEU A 207 2.44 -1.17 24.62
N ASN A 208 3.68 -1.40 24.29
CA ASN A 208 4.81 -1.41 25.23
C ASN A 208 6.15 -1.30 24.46
N VAL A 209 7.21 -1.03 25.22
CA VAL A 209 8.59 -1.02 24.75
C VAL A 209 9.38 -2.08 25.50
N THR A 210 10.04 -2.95 24.79
CA THR A 210 10.80 -4.08 25.33
C THR A 210 12.25 -4.04 24.83
N ALA A 211 13.21 -4.20 25.73
CA ALA A 211 14.61 -4.36 25.35
C ALA A 211 14.91 -5.84 25.05
N SER A 212 15.41 -6.13 23.85
CA SER A 212 15.77 -7.48 23.41
C SER A 212 17.22 -7.85 23.66
N SER A 213 18.08 -6.86 23.94
CA SER A 213 19.52 -7.02 24.16
C SER A 213 20.13 -5.71 24.68
N GLY A 214 21.43 -5.70 24.91
CA GLY A 214 22.19 -4.50 25.22
C GLY A 214 22.92 -4.60 26.55
N THR A 215 23.74 -3.58 26.84
CA THR A 215 24.49 -3.48 28.09
C THR A 215 24.40 -2.07 28.62
N LEU A 216 23.90 -1.89 29.82
CA LEU A 216 23.69 -0.62 30.48
C LEU A 216 24.45 -0.56 31.81
N THR A 217 24.74 0.65 32.26
CA THR A 217 25.15 0.87 33.67
C THR A 217 23.90 0.84 34.56
N VAL A 218 24.11 0.79 35.89
CA VAL A 218 23.00 0.85 36.86
C VAL A 218 22.15 2.12 36.68
N GLU A 219 22.77 3.27 36.42
CA GLU A 219 22.09 4.54 36.22
C GLU A 219 21.23 4.54 34.94
N GLU A 220 21.79 4.04 33.83
CA GLU A 220 21.10 3.90 32.55
C GLU A 220 19.93 2.90 32.64
N SER A 221 20.13 1.76 33.29
CA SER A 221 19.07 0.78 33.55
C SER A 221 17.92 1.39 34.36
N ALA A 222 18.25 2.12 35.43
CA ALA A 222 17.21 2.83 36.20
C ALA A 222 16.46 3.87 35.37
N THR A 223 17.14 4.50 34.42
CA THR A 223 16.56 5.50 33.54
C THR A 223 15.51 4.88 32.59
N ILE A 224 15.83 3.79 31.89
CA ILE A 224 14.87 3.14 30.96
C ILE A 224 13.71 2.51 31.73
N GLN A 225 13.95 1.91 32.91
CA GLN A 225 12.91 1.33 33.74
C GLN A 225 11.96 2.39 34.33
N GLY A 226 12.39 3.65 34.40
CA GLY A 226 11.55 4.79 34.79
C GLY A 226 10.60 5.26 33.70
N LEU A 227 10.71 4.77 32.47
CA LEU A 227 9.80 5.11 31.37
C LEU A 227 8.46 4.39 31.55
N SER A 228 7.35 5.12 31.52
CA SER A 228 6.01 4.58 31.79
C SER A 228 5.53 3.51 30.80
N PHE A 229 6.11 3.49 29.62
CA PHE A 229 5.79 2.55 28.53
C PHE A 229 6.78 1.38 28.44
N PHE A 230 7.82 1.35 29.27
CA PHE A 230 8.84 0.28 29.26
C PHE A 230 8.36 -0.96 30.01
N ASN A 231 8.40 -2.10 29.36
CA ASN A 231 8.04 -3.39 29.96
C ASN A 231 9.29 -4.13 30.44
N ALA A 232 9.67 -3.91 31.67
CA ALA A 232 10.85 -4.52 32.27
C ALA A 232 10.73 -6.06 32.38
N SER A 233 9.52 -6.60 32.57
CA SER A 233 9.30 -8.03 32.77
C SER A 233 9.52 -8.89 31.51
N GLU A 234 9.44 -8.28 30.32
CA GLU A 234 9.67 -8.92 29.03
C GLU A 234 11.01 -8.51 28.42
N SER A 235 11.79 -7.67 29.11
CA SER A 235 13.05 -7.15 28.61
C SER A 235 14.24 -8.03 29.05
N SER A 236 15.25 -8.12 28.18
CA SER A 236 16.50 -8.83 28.40
C SER A 236 17.70 -7.97 28.02
N TYR A 237 18.50 -7.57 28.97
CA TYR A 237 19.74 -6.81 28.77
C TYR A 237 20.67 -6.98 29.96
N ASP A 238 21.96 -6.73 29.77
CA ASP A 238 22.97 -6.85 30.83
C ASP A 238 23.15 -5.53 31.57
N VAL A 239 23.33 -5.58 32.91
CA VAL A 239 23.75 -4.44 33.71
C VAL A 239 25.18 -4.62 34.15
N VAL A 240 26.07 -3.72 33.73
CA VAL A 240 27.50 -3.77 34.00
C VAL A 240 27.97 -2.46 34.65
N ASP A 241 28.45 -2.54 35.87
CA ASP A 241 28.98 -1.39 36.60
C ASP A 241 30.05 -1.83 37.63
N GLY A 242 30.63 -0.86 38.33
CA GLY A 242 31.55 -1.17 39.43
C GLY A 242 30.87 -1.93 40.56
N SER A 243 31.56 -2.89 41.17
CA SER A 243 30.99 -3.78 42.20
C SER A 243 30.36 -3.05 43.37
N SER A 244 30.82 -1.86 43.72
CA SER A 244 30.26 -1.02 44.77
C SER A 244 28.94 -0.38 44.36
N VAL A 245 28.78 -0.05 43.09
CA VAL A 245 27.58 0.52 42.52
C VAL A 245 26.49 -0.56 42.44
N ILE A 246 26.83 -1.73 41.91
CA ILE A 246 25.91 -2.87 41.84
C ILE A 246 25.44 -3.30 43.20
N ALA A 247 26.37 -3.39 44.21
CA ALA A 247 26.04 -3.80 45.58
C ALA A 247 25.08 -2.83 46.32
N THR A 248 24.96 -1.58 45.84
CA THR A 248 24.08 -0.57 46.43
C THR A 248 22.83 -0.26 45.58
N ALA A 249 22.78 -0.85 44.37
CA ALA A 249 21.63 -0.69 43.50
C ALA A 249 20.40 -1.38 44.07
N GLY A 250 19.23 -0.80 43.86
CA GLY A 250 17.96 -1.46 44.16
C GLY A 250 17.61 -2.53 43.12
N ASP A 251 16.76 -3.47 43.49
CA ASP A 251 16.32 -4.58 42.61
C ASP A 251 15.79 -4.12 41.27
N SER A 252 15.04 -3.01 41.24
CA SER A 252 14.50 -2.42 40.01
C SER A 252 15.58 -1.94 39.05
N ALA A 253 16.70 -1.43 39.52
CA ALA A 253 17.80 -0.97 38.66
C ALA A 253 18.64 -2.13 38.08
N LEU A 254 18.55 -3.30 38.67
CA LEU A 254 19.29 -4.50 38.24
C LEU A 254 18.50 -5.44 37.34
N ASN A 255 17.22 -5.15 37.09
CA ASN A 255 16.30 -6.00 36.27
C ASN A 255 16.31 -7.47 36.74
N ILE A 256 16.20 -7.69 38.07
CA ILE A 256 16.45 -8.98 38.70
C ILE A 256 15.41 -10.07 38.38
N ASP A 257 14.28 -9.72 37.76
CA ASP A 257 13.26 -10.71 37.35
C ASP A 257 13.73 -11.66 36.22
N GLY A 258 14.92 -11.48 35.65
CA GLY A 258 15.52 -12.26 34.58
C GLY A 258 16.93 -12.81 34.83
N ILE A 259 17.46 -12.71 36.06
CA ILE A 259 18.77 -13.28 36.41
C ILE A 259 18.54 -14.61 37.17
N ASP A 260 18.69 -15.76 36.47
CA ASP A 260 18.88 -17.07 37.03
C ASP A 260 20.35 -17.29 37.50
#